data_46b26fe905664ca02a6f42fbff067194
#
_entry.id   46b26fe905664ca02a6f42fbff067194
#
_cell.length_a   1.000
_cell.length_b   1.000
_cell.length_c   1.000
_cell.angle_alpha   90.00
_cell.angle_beta   90.00
_cell.angle_gamma   90.00
#
_symmetry.space_group_name_H-M   'P 1'
#
loop_
_entity.id
_entity.type
_entity.pdbx_description
1 polymer ?
#
loop_
_entity_poly.entity_id
_entity_poly.type
_entity_poly.pdbx_seq_one_letter_code
_entity_poly.pdbx_strand_id
1 'polypeptide(L)'
;LYTSGVLVVGMSEIKSINNEKLKPYENSGIEEGDRIIKINNIEVTDTDTLTQIVNNSKGEQLEIEYVKEGEILTTNITPVQYADGTYKIGLWVRDSAAGIGTLTFYEPSTGNFAALGHGISDTDTGDLVELANGEFLTTKILSIIKGQKGNPRKNPRKY
;
A
#
# COMPACT_ATOMS: atom_id res chain seq x y z
N LEU A 1 -10.99 0.52 -1.99
CA LEU A 1 -10.17 0.64 -3.19
C LEU A 1 -8.86 -0.10 -2.98
N TYR A 2 -8.42 -0.89 -3.94
CA TYR A 2 -7.21 -1.68 -3.88
C TYR A 2 -6.24 -1.20 -4.95
N THR A 3 -4.96 -1.14 -4.60
CA THR A 3 -3.91 -0.73 -5.52
C THR A 3 -3.53 -1.87 -6.47
N SER A 4 -2.95 -1.54 -7.61
CA SER A 4 -2.31 -2.51 -8.50
C SER A 4 -0.91 -2.82 -7.98
N GLY A 5 -0.78 -3.83 -7.14
CA GLY A 5 0.42 -4.09 -6.35
C GLY A 5 0.39 -3.37 -5.00
N VAL A 6 1.49 -3.35 -4.28
CA VAL A 6 1.63 -2.68 -2.99
C VAL A 6 2.50 -1.44 -3.09
N LEU A 7 1.99 -0.31 -2.59
CA LEU A 7 2.68 0.97 -2.60
C LEU A 7 3.70 1.04 -1.45
N VAL A 8 4.93 1.43 -1.73
CA VAL A 8 5.96 1.71 -0.73
C VAL A 8 5.72 3.11 -0.15
N VAL A 9 5.43 3.19 1.14
CA VAL A 9 5.12 4.43 1.86
C VAL A 9 6.18 4.82 2.90
N GLY A 10 7.24 4.06 2.99
CA GLY A 10 8.34 4.35 3.90
C GLY A 10 9.33 3.20 3.98
N MET A 11 10.45 3.46 4.64
CA MET A 11 11.50 2.50 4.87
C MET A 11 12.06 2.66 6.28
N SER A 12 12.45 1.55 6.90
CA SER A 12 13.13 1.59 8.20
C SER A 12 14.18 0.50 8.33
N GLU A 13 15.22 0.81 9.10
CA GLU A 13 16.20 -0.20 9.49
C GLU A 13 15.55 -1.32 10.33
N ILE A 14 16.07 -2.52 10.18
CA ILE A 14 15.62 -3.70 10.90
C ILE A 14 16.68 -4.06 11.94
N LYS A 15 16.24 -4.24 13.19
CA LYS A 15 17.07 -4.84 14.22
C LYS A 15 17.05 -6.37 14.05
N SER A 16 18.13 -6.92 13.55
CA SER A 16 18.26 -8.37 13.32
C SER A 16 18.24 -9.16 14.62
N ILE A 17 18.07 -10.48 14.51
CA ILE A 17 18.15 -11.40 15.66
C ILE A 17 19.48 -11.30 16.42
N ASN A 18 20.56 -10.85 15.75
CA ASN A 18 21.88 -10.62 16.33
C ASN A 18 22.07 -9.19 16.89
N ASN A 19 21.00 -8.41 17.04
CA ASN A 19 21.00 -7.01 17.48
C ASN A 19 21.69 -6.01 16.51
N GLU A 20 22.00 -6.42 15.29
CA GLU A 20 22.54 -5.53 14.26
C GLU A 20 21.42 -4.72 13.62
N LYS A 21 21.70 -3.46 13.30
CA LYS A 21 20.81 -2.58 12.54
C LYS A 21 21.13 -2.70 11.07
N LEU A 22 20.22 -3.26 10.29
CA LEU A 22 20.41 -3.56 8.88
C LEU A 22 19.34 -2.88 8.02
N LYS A 23 19.73 -2.53 6.81
CA LYS A 23 18.85 -1.91 5.79
C LYS A 23 18.85 -2.77 4.53
N PRO A 24 18.07 -3.86 4.46
CA PRO A 24 18.09 -4.77 3.31
C PRO A 24 17.80 -4.09 1.98
N TYR A 25 17.04 -2.98 2.01
CA TYR A 25 16.62 -2.19 0.86
C TYR A 25 17.68 -1.20 0.34
N GLU A 26 18.75 -0.93 1.07
CA GLU A 26 19.66 0.22 0.85
C GLU A 26 20.21 0.31 -0.59
N ASN A 27 20.48 -0.82 -1.22
CA ASN A 27 21.03 -0.87 -2.58
C ASN A 27 19.99 -1.35 -3.63
N SER A 28 18.70 -1.39 -3.27
CA SER A 28 17.67 -1.92 -4.16
C SER A 28 17.21 -0.92 -5.23
N GLY A 29 17.39 0.38 -4.98
CA GLY A 29 16.84 1.43 -5.83
C GLY A 29 15.34 1.68 -5.62
N ILE A 30 14.68 0.91 -4.73
CA ILE A 30 13.29 1.14 -4.34
C ILE A 30 13.22 2.36 -3.43
N GLU A 31 12.24 3.23 -3.68
CA GLU A 31 11.97 4.46 -2.93
C GLU A 31 10.50 4.57 -2.55
N GLU A 32 10.17 5.53 -1.68
CA GLU A 32 8.78 5.88 -1.39
C GLU A 32 8.06 6.33 -2.67
N GLY A 33 6.83 5.85 -2.88
CA GLY A 33 6.06 6.09 -4.10
C GLY A 33 6.16 4.96 -5.11
N ASP A 34 7.18 4.11 -5.04
CA ASP A 34 7.29 2.93 -5.90
C ASP A 34 6.24 1.86 -5.55
N ARG A 35 5.82 1.06 -6.54
CA ARG A 35 4.86 -0.04 -6.33
C ARG A 35 5.50 -1.39 -6.60
N ILE A 36 5.49 -2.27 -5.63
CA ILE A 36 5.92 -3.67 -5.81
C ILE A 36 4.78 -4.45 -6.47
N ILE A 37 5.06 -5.09 -7.60
CA ILE A 37 4.08 -5.85 -8.39
C ILE A 37 4.32 -7.34 -8.40
N LYS A 38 5.59 -7.79 -8.27
CA LYS A 38 5.93 -9.21 -8.16
C LYS A 38 7.15 -9.44 -7.27
N ILE A 39 7.20 -10.61 -6.66
CA ILE A 39 8.36 -11.14 -5.96
C ILE A 39 8.58 -12.58 -6.40
N ASN A 40 9.79 -12.91 -6.89
CA ASN A 40 10.12 -14.24 -7.46
C ASN A 40 9.09 -14.70 -8.49
N ASN A 41 8.67 -13.79 -9.38
CA ASN A 41 7.66 -14.01 -10.42
C ASN A 41 6.23 -14.32 -9.90
N ILE A 42 5.98 -14.16 -8.59
CA ILE A 42 4.67 -14.28 -7.96
C ILE A 42 4.05 -12.90 -7.86
N GLU A 43 2.82 -12.71 -8.35
CA GLU A 43 2.10 -11.44 -8.26
C GLU A 43 1.85 -11.06 -6.79
N VAL A 44 2.12 -9.80 -6.47
CA VAL A 44 1.87 -9.21 -5.14
C VAL A 44 0.66 -8.29 -5.27
N THR A 45 -0.48 -8.74 -4.79
CA THR A 45 -1.75 -8.01 -4.86
C THR A 45 -2.08 -7.25 -3.58
N ASP A 46 -1.51 -7.68 -2.47
CA ASP A 46 -1.79 -7.17 -1.12
C ASP A 46 -0.57 -7.33 -0.19
N THR A 47 -0.64 -6.66 0.95
CA THR A 47 0.41 -6.66 1.98
C THR A 47 0.61 -8.03 2.62
N ASP A 48 -0.44 -8.83 2.74
CA ASP A 48 -0.38 -10.17 3.32
C ASP A 48 0.41 -11.12 2.41
N THR A 49 0.15 -11.09 1.11
CA THR A 49 0.88 -11.85 0.09
C THR A 49 2.38 -11.50 0.13
N LEU A 50 2.71 -10.19 0.15
CA LEU A 50 4.10 -9.74 0.25
C LEU A 50 4.75 -10.29 1.52
N THR A 51 4.10 -10.13 2.67
CA THR A 51 4.60 -10.58 3.97
C THR A 51 4.85 -12.08 4.00
N GLN A 52 3.94 -12.88 3.42
CA GLN A 52 4.08 -14.33 3.34
C GLN A 52 5.28 -14.74 2.47
N ILE A 53 5.44 -14.13 1.28
CA ILE A 53 6.57 -14.44 0.39
C ILE A 53 7.88 -14.11 1.08
N VAL A 54 8.00 -12.92 1.68
CA VAL A 54 9.20 -12.49 2.39
C VAL A 54 9.53 -13.43 3.55
N ASN A 55 8.54 -13.80 4.34
CA ASN A 55 8.75 -14.68 5.49
C ASN A 55 9.11 -16.13 5.07
N ASN A 56 8.48 -16.63 4.01
CA ASN A 56 8.72 -17.98 3.48
C ASN A 56 10.08 -18.11 2.77
N SER A 57 10.72 -17.01 2.40
CA SER A 57 12.05 -17.01 1.79
C SER A 57 13.15 -17.52 2.73
N LYS A 58 12.91 -17.45 4.04
CA LYS A 58 13.86 -17.84 5.09
C LYS A 58 15.23 -17.18 4.96
N GLY A 59 15.25 -15.95 4.43
CA GLY A 59 16.47 -15.17 4.23
C GLY A 59 17.14 -15.40 2.88
N GLU A 60 16.56 -16.21 2.00
CA GLU A 60 17.02 -16.30 0.61
C GLU A 60 16.74 -15.00 -0.13
N GLN A 61 17.62 -14.66 -1.07
CA GLN A 61 17.49 -13.45 -1.88
C GLN A 61 16.19 -13.49 -2.70
N LEU A 62 15.46 -12.37 -2.71
CA LEU A 62 14.22 -12.18 -3.45
C LEU A 62 14.47 -11.28 -4.66
N GLU A 63 14.00 -11.71 -5.83
CA GLU A 63 13.89 -10.87 -7.01
C GLU A 63 12.56 -10.10 -6.93
N ILE A 64 12.63 -8.77 -7.01
CA ILE A 64 11.48 -7.89 -6.85
C ILE A 64 11.29 -7.09 -8.15
N GLU A 65 10.12 -7.23 -8.77
CA GLU A 65 9.66 -6.34 -9.82
C GLU A 65 8.83 -5.21 -9.20
N TYR A 66 9.15 -3.98 -9.56
CA TYR A 66 8.47 -2.79 -9.06
C TYR A 66 8.30 -1.74 -10.16
N VAL A 67 7.32 -0.88 -9.99
CA VAL A 67 7.05 0.25 -10.89
C VAL A 67 7.60 1.52 -10.26
N LYS A 68 8.47 2.19 -10.98
CA LYS A 68 9.03 3.50 -10.63
C LYS A 68 8.79 4.46 -11.78
N GLU A 69 8.09 5.57 -11.52
CA GLU A 69 7.78 6.59 -12.55
C GLU A 69 7.14 6.02 -13.83
N GLY A 70 6.36 4.95 -13.70
CA GLY A 70 5.68 4.25 -14.81
C GLY A 70 6.52 3.20 -15.53
N GLU A 71 7.78 3.02 -15.17
CA GLU A 71 8.67 1.99 -15.71
C GLU A 71 8.72 0.76 -14.78
N ILE A 72 8.75 -0.44 -15.36
CA ILE A 72 8.93 -1.67 -14.61
C ILE A 72 10.42 -1.97 -14.49
N LEU A 73 10.88 -2.03 -13.27
CA LEU A 73 12.28 -2.31 -12.91
C LEU A 73 12.36 -3.58 -12.06
N THR A 74 13.54 -4.21 -12.07
CA THR A 74 13.80 -5.41 -11.28
C THR A 74 15.02 -5.18 -10.39
N THR A 75 14.94 -5.65 -9.15
CA THR A 75 16.02 -5.58 -8.18
C THR A 75 16.03 -6.80 -7.27
N ASN A 76 17.07 -6.92 -6.45
CA ASN A 76 17.20 -8.02 -5.50
C ASN A 76 17.30 -7.46 -4.07
N ILE A 77 16.58 -8.09 -3.15
CA ILE A 77 16.68 -7.80 -1.71
C ILE A 77 16.83 -9.13 -0.96
N THR A 78 17.77 -9.17 -0.02
CA THR A 78 17.93 -10.32 0.89
C THR A 78 17.26 -9.98 2.22
N PRO A 79 16.17 -10.69 2.60
CA PRO A 79 15.50 -10.46 3.87
C PRO A 79 16.38 -10.76 5.08
N VAL A 80 16.15 -10.02 6.14
CA VAL A 80 16.85 -10.16 7.42
C VAL A 80 15.93 -10.79 8.46
N GLN A 81 16.45 -11.75 9.22
CA GLN A 81 15.70 -12.33 10.32
C GLN A 81 15.60 -11.33 11.48
N TYR A 82 14.36 -11.01 11.84
CA TYR A 82 14.03 -10.16 12.97
C TYR A 82 14.05 -10.95 14.29
N ALA A 83 14.03 -10.23 15.43
CA ALA A 83 14.11 -10.84 16.76
C ALA A 83 12.98 -11.84 17.09
N ASP A 84 11.81 -11.70 16.46
CA ASP A 84 10.66 -12.61 16.61
C ASP A 84 10.74 -13.87 15.73
N GLY A 85 11.83 -14.03 14.98
CA GLY A 85 12.06 -15.13 14.05
C GLY A 85 11.49 -14.93 12.64
N THR A 86 10.71 -13.89 12.40
CA THR A 86 10.19 -13.55 11.07
C THR A 86 11.27 -12.91 10.20
N TYR A 87 11.05 -12.93 8.89
CA TYR A 87 11.94 -12.29 7.92
C TYR A 87 11.32 -11.00 7.40
N LYS A 88 12.14 -9.95 7.27
CA LYS A 88 11.71 -8.60 6.88
C LYS A 88 12.67 -7.99 5.86
N ILE A 89 12.15 -7.11 5.03
CA ILE A 89 12.93 -6.34 4.03
C ILE A 89 13.05 -4.85 4.36
N GLY A 90 12.36 -4.38 5.40
CA GLY A 90 12.45 -2.99 5.88
C GLY A 90 11.62 -1.98 5.10
N LEU A 91 10.69 -2.44 4.27
CA LEU A 91 9.77 -1.58 3.54
C LEU A 91 8.42 -1.50 4.28
N TRP A 92 7.89 -0.28 4.38
CA TRP A 92 6.51 -0.04 4.80
C TRP A 92 5.66 0.03 3.55
N VAL A 93 4.61 -0.77 3.49
CA VAL A 93 3.78 -0.91 2.28
C VAL A 93 2.29 -0.75 2.59
N ARG A 94 1.55 -0.34 1.56
CA ARG A 94 0.08 -0.16 1.61
C ARG A 94 -0.52 -0.73 0.33
N ASP A 95 -1.65 -1.43 0.45
CA ASP A 95 -2.36 -2.08 -0.66
C ASP A 95 -3.76 -1.52 -0.87
N SER A 96 -4.23 -0.69 0.04
CA SER A 96 -5.60 -0.20 0.00
C SER A 96 -5.70 1.27 0.36
N ALA A 97 -6.67 1.93 -0.23
CA ALA A 97 -7.04 3.29 0.09
C ALA A 97 -8.55 3.41 0.28
N ALA A 98 -8.98 4.27 1.19
CA ALA A 98 -10.38 4.55 1.40
C ALA A 98 -10.69 6.01 1.12
N GLY A 99 -11.75 6.25 0.36
CA GLY A 99 -12.21 7.57 0.00
C GLY A 99 -13.72 7.74 0.23
N ILE A 100 -14.20 8.98 0.09
CA ILE A 100 -15.62 9.28 -0.01
C ILE A 100 -15.92 9.68 -1.45
N GLY A 101 -16.96 9.05 -2.01
CA GLY A 101 -17.57 9.46 -3.26
C GLY A 101 -19.06 9.74 -3.07
N THR A 102 -19.68 10.30 -4.08
CA THR A 102 -21.13 10.48 -4.14
C THR A 102 -21.72 9.46 -5.11
N LEU A 103 -22.55 8.55 -4.61
CA LEU A 103 -23.31 7.65 -5.47
C LEU A 103 -24.21 8.47 -6.37
N THR A 104 -23.99 8.39 -7.68
CA THR A 104 -24.75 9.17 -8.68
C THR A 104 -26.03 8.45 -9.09
N PHE A 105 -25.93 7.14 -9.40
CA PHE A 105 -27.09 6.30 -9.66
C PHE A 105 -26.80 4.82 -9.32
N TYR A 106 -27.87 4.09 -9.14
CA TYR A 106 -27.89 2.64 -9.03
C TYR A 106 -29.05 2.11 -9.88
N GLU A 107 -28.79 1.12 -10.72
CA GLU A 107 -29.77 0.46 -11.56
C GLU A 107 -30.12 -0.93 -10.98
N PRO A 108 -31.30 -1.10 -10.35
CA PRO A 108 -31.62 -2.34 -9.63
C PRO A 108 -31.72 -3.58 -10.53
N SER A 109 -32.05 -3.39 -11.81
CA SER A 109 -32.25 -4.48 -12.77
C SER A 109 -30.96 -5.18 -13.18
N THR A 110 -29.85 -4.44 -13.21
CA THR A 110 -28.52 -4.94 -13.63
C THR A 110 -27.51 -4.99 -12.48
N GLY A 111 -27.80 -4.28 -11.40
CA GLY A 111 -26.83 -4.06 -10.30
C GLY A 111 -25.75 -3.01 -10.63
N ASN A 112 -25.82 -2.39 -11.81
CA ASN A 112 -24.86 -1.36 -12.21
C ASN A 112 -25.03 -0.09 -11.37
N PHE A 113 -23.94 0.58 -11.13
CA PHE A 113 -23.93 1.87 -10.45
C PHE A 113 -22.83 2.78 -11.02
N ALA A 114 -22.98 4.08 -10.80
CA ALA A 114 -21.91 5.03 -10.96
C ALA A 114 -21.80 5.95 -9.75
N ALA A 115 -20.59 6.33 -9.43
CA ALA A 115 -20.28 7.26 -8.36
C ALA A 115 -19.27 8.29 -8.85
N LEU A 116 -19.48 9.53 -8.41
CA LEU A 116 -18.53 10.61 -8.66
C LEU A 116 -17.60 10.73 -7.46
N GLY A 117 -16.32 10.64 -7.72
CA GLY A 117 -15.26 10.80 -6.74
C GLY A 117 -14.16 11.73 -7.26
N HIS A 118 -13.15 11.91 -6.46
CA HIS A 118 -11.92 12.58 -6.86
C HIS A 118 -10.75 11.60 -6.70
N GLY A 119 -9.62 11.92 -7.30
CA GLY A 119 -8.40 11.13 -7.13
C GLY A 119 -8.02 11.02 -5.65
N ILE A 120 -7.55 9.86 -5.26
CA ILE A 120 -7.05 9.63 -3.90
C ILE A 120 -5.53 9.73 -3.96
N SER A 121 -4.98 10.68 -3.22
CA SER A 121 -3.54 10.77 -3.03
C SER A 121 -3.13 10.06 -1.75
N ASP A 122 -2.01 9.38 -1.80
CA ASP A 122 -1.38 8.83 -0.61
C ASP A 122 -0.96 9.96 0.34
N THR A 123 -1.20 9.78 1.63
CA THR A 123 -0.94 10.83 2.63
C THR A 123 0.53 10.96 2.98
N ASP A 124 1.32 9.95 2.71
CA ASP A 124 2.73 9.91 3.05
C ASP A 124 3.60 10.41 1.88
N THR A 125 3.28 9.97 0.66
CA THR A 125 4.02 10.38 -0.56
C THR A 125 3.42 11.61 -1.24
N GLY A 126 2.12 11.85 -1.10
CA GLY A 126 1.39 12.91 -1.80
C GLY A 126 0.97 12.55 -3.23
N ASP A 127 1.39 11.41 -3.74
CA ASP A 127 1.13 10.98 -5.10
C ASP A 127 -0.28 10.43 -5.29
N LEU A 128 -0.78 10.52 -6.52
CA LEU A 128 -2.07 9.94 -6.88
C LEU A 128 -1.97 8.42 -6.89
N VAL A 129 -2.81 7.76 -6.09
CA VAL A 129 -2.84 6.30 -5.99
C VAL A 129 -3.48 5.70 -7.23
N GLU A 130 -2.77 4.84 -7.95
CA GLU A 130 -3.30 4.07 -9.07
C GLU A 130 -4.10 2.88 -8.55
N LEU A 131 -5.37 2.82 -8.93
CA LEU A 131 -6.33 1.84 -8.42
C LEU A 131 -6.56 0.71 -9.42
N ALA A 132 -6.54 -0.53 -8.96
CA ALA A 132 -6.90 -1.70 -9.73
C ALA A 132 -8.41 -1.96 -9.70
N ASN A 133 -9.01 -1.90 -8.52
CA ASN A 133 -10.44 -2.12 -8.29
C ASN A 133 -10.90 -1.46 -7.00
N GLY A 134 -12.20 -1.56 -6.70
CA GLY A 134 -12.75 -1.03 -5.46
C GLY A 134 -14.15 -1.54 -5.19
N GLU A 135 -14.57 -1.39 -3.96
CA GLU A 135 -15.90 -1.75 -3.50
C GLU A 135 -16.55 -0.62 -2.72
N PHE A 136 -17.87 -0.62 -2.65
CA PHE A 136 -18.64 0.25 -1.77
C PHE A 136 -18.91 -0.46 -0.45
N LEU A 137 -18.56 0.23 0.63
CA LEU A 137 -18.82 -0.25 1.97
C LEU A 137 -19.92 0.59 2.62
N THR A 138 -20.78 -0.06 3.41
CA THR A 138 -21.71 0.65 4.27
C THR A 138 -20.92 1.37 5.35
N THR A 139 -21.11 2.69 5.45
CA THR A 139 -20.41 3.53 6.42
C THR A 139 -21.36 4.06 7.48
N LYS A 140 -20.85 4.20 8.71
CA LYS A 140 -21.56 4.89 9.79
C LYS A 140 -20.90 6.23 10.06
N ILE A 141 -21.64 7.31 9.88
CA ILE A 141 -21.18 8.66 10.24
C ILE A 141 -21.19 8.78 11.76
N LEU A 142 -20.03 8.93 12.37
CA LEU A 142 -19.88 9.05 13.83
C LEU A 142 -20.06 10.49 14.30
N SER A 143 -19.57 11.46 13.53
CA SER A 143 -19.70 12.87 13.84
C SER A 143 -19.47 13.73 12.60
N ILE A 144 -19.93 14.98 12.66
CA ILE A 144 -19.73 15.98 11.61
C ILE A 144 -19.15 17.24 12.26
N ILE A 145 -17.94 17.61 11.85
CA ILE A 145 -17.34 18.88 12.24
C ILE A 145 -17.61 19.89 11.12
N LYS A 146 -18.39 20.92 11.41
CA LYS A 146 -18.71 21.96 10.42
C LYS A 146 -17.44 22.74 10.05
N GLY A 147 -17.25 22.98 8.76
CA GLY A 147 -16.21 23.87 8.26
C GLY A 147 -16.50 25.33 8.68
N GLN A 148 -15.44 26.07 8.92
CA GLN A 148 -15.45 27.50 9.16
C GLN A 148 -14.56 28.20 8.13
N LYS A 149 -14.72 29.50 7.95
CA LYS A 149 -13.87 30.28 7.03
C LYS A 149 -12.39 30.11 7.42
N GLY A 150 -11.57 29.61 6.49
CA GLY A 150 -10.17 29.29 6.74
C GLY A 150 -9.88 27.94 7.41
N ASN A 151 -10.93 27.21 7.82
CA ASN A 151 -10.78 25.88 8.43
C ASN A 151 -11.81 24.93 7.80
N PRO A 152 -11.42 24.19 6.75
CA PRO A 152 -12.34 23.35 5.99
C PRO A 152 -12.91 22.22 6.84
N ARG A 153 -14.06 21.71 6.42
CA ARG A 153 -14.75 20.59 7.07
C ARG A 153 -13.84 19.35 7.18
N LYS A 154 -13.78 18.76 8.37
CA LYS A 154 -13.15 17.47 8.63
C LYS A 154 -14.20 16.46 9.06
N ASN A 155 -14.16 15.27 8.48
CA ASN A 155 -15.00 14.14 8.88
C ASN A 155 -14.10 13.10 9.57
N PRO A 156 -14.05 13.04 10.90
CA PRO A 156 -13.35 11.96 11.58
C PRO A 156 -14.04 10.63 11.29
N ARG A 157 -13.30 9.63 10.88
CA ARG A 157 -13.79 8.29 10.54
C ARG A 157 -13.16 7.27 11.46
N LYS A 158 -13.93 6.22 11.79
CA LYS A 158 -13.38 4.92 12.17
C LYS A 158 -13.80 3.93 11.08
N TYR A 159 -12.85 3.25 10.56
CA TYR A 159 -13.03 2.09 9.68
C TYR A 159 -13.18 0.85 10.54
#